data_8cb03475fff8dbf686f9c8a011627b77
#
_entry.id   8cb03475fff8dbf686f9c8a011627b77
#
_cell.length_a   1.000
_cell.length_b   1.000
_cell.length_c   1.000
_cell.angle_alpha   90.00
_cell.angle_beta   90.00
_cell.angle_gamma   90.00
#
_symmetry.space_group_name_H-M   'P 1'
#
loop_
_entity.id
_entity.type
_entity.pdbx_description
1 polymer ?
#
loop_
_entity_poly.entity_id
_entity_poly.type
_entity_poly.pdbx_seq_one_letter_code
_entity_poly.pdbx_strand_id
1 'polypeptide(L)'
;MTYSDLDILHSTQELEELDTITTDDVTNAAKVILFNDEVHSFDEVIDQIIKAIKCSMKRAEKLTWEVHSRGKACVYDGDLPECLRVSSVLEEIALHTQVEY
;
A
#
# COMPACT_ATOMS: atom_id res chain seq x y z
N MET A 1 27.40 14.26 19.59
CA MET A 1 27.86 14.24 19.11
C MET A 1 27.48 14.34 18.56
N THR A 2 27.04 14.15 19.12
CA THR A 2 27.12 14.16 18.66
C THR A 2 26.38 14.27 18.39
N TYR A 3 26.10 14.09 18.82
CA TYR A 3 25.99 14.11 18.59
C TYR A 3 25.21 14.06 18.33
N SER A 4 24.98 14.84 19.11
CA SER A 4 25.21 14.79 18.77
C SER A 4 24.78 14.71 18.44
N ASP A 5 24.42 14.64 18.82
CA ASP A 5 24.66 14.49 18.33
C ASP A 5 23.97 14.20 18.08
N LEU A 6 23.32 14.46 18.60
CA LEU A 6 23.44 14.11 18.19
C LEU A 6 22.75 13.92 17.90
N ASP A 7 22.20 14.44 18.60
CA ASP A 7 22.42 14.23 18.14
C ASP A 7 21.93 14.02 17.51
N ILE A 8 21.48 14.29 17.85
CA ILE A 8 21.83 14.12 17.05
C ILE A 8 21.39 13.70 16.64
N LEU A 9 20.86 13.64 17.12
CA LEU A 9 21.30 13.11 16.49
C LEU A 9 20.80 12.61 16.25
N HIS A 10 20.18 12.84 16.73
CA HIS A 10 20.61 12.30 16.23
C HIS A 10 20.28 12.00 15.64
N SER A 11 19.94 12.55 16.21
CA SER A 11 20.57 12.21 15.43
C SER A 11 20.67 11.81 14.90
N THR A 12 20.42 11.71 15.16
CA THR A 12 21.26 11.14 14.36
C THR A 12 21.19 10.51 14.26
N GLN A 13 20.67 10.62 14.72
CA GLN A 13 21.23 9.88 14.41
C GLN A 13 20.65 9.49 14.24
N GLU A 14 20.11 9.78 14.64
CA GLU A 14 20.33 9.34 14.20
C GLU A 14 20.21 9.06 13.48
N LEU A 15 20.06 9.19 13.72
CA LEU A 15 20.61 8.78 12.72
C LEU A 15 20.93 8.32 12.31
N GLU A 16 20.85 8.19 12.58
CA GLU A 16 21.65 7.57 11.97
C GLU A 16 21.46 6.92 11.86
N GLU A 17 21.23 6.97 12.16
CA GLU A 17 21.41 6.19 11.76
C GLU A 17 20.82 5.74 11.42
N LEU A 18 20.47 5.79 11.52
CA LEU A 18 20.39 5.20 10.80
C LEU A 18 20.25 4.82 10.22
N ASP A 19 20.28 4.74 10.20
CA ASP A 19 20.54 4.16 9.37
C ASP A 19 20.36 3.49 8.91
N THR A 20 20.28 3.18 8.84
CA THR A 20 20.43 2.46 8.31
C THR A 20 19.92 1.78 8.08
N ILE A 21 19.73 1.46 8.13
CA ILE A 21 19.51 0.77 7.83
C ILE A 21 18.86 0.34 7.60
N THR A 22 18.69 0.38 7.55
CA THR A 22 18.35 0.00 7.19
C THR A 22 17.61 -0.30 6.82
N THR A 23 17.47 -0.34 6.65
CA THR A 23 17.02 -0.59 6.26
C THR A 23 16.23 -0.81 5.78
N ASP A 24 16.12 -0.72 5.77
CA ASP A 24 15.54 -1.04 5.13
C ASP A 24 14.53 -1.59 4.85
N ASP A 25 14.11 -1.70 4.74
CA ASP A 25 13.57 -2.79 4.02
C ASP A 25 12.37 -3.31 4.74
N VAL A 26 12.51 -3.86 5.84
CA VAL A 26 11.40 -4.26 6.69
C VAL A 26 10.49 -3.09 6.93
N THR A 27 11.07 -1.97 7.13
CA THR A 27 10.33 -0.76 7.44
C THR A 27 9.50 -0.27 6.27
N ASN A 28 9.73 -0.85 5.09
CA ASN A 28 8.97 -0.45 3.90
C ASN A 28 7.80 -1.38 3.60
N ALA A 29 7.60 -2.39 4.41
CA ALA A 29 6.47 -3.31 4.22
C ALA A 29 5.16 -2.58 4.46
N ALA A 30 4.22 -2.74 3.54
CA ALA A 30 2.95 -2.04 3.59
C ALA A 30 1.86 -2.87 2.92
N LYS A 31 0.61 -2.44 3.09
CA LYS A 31 -0.55 -3.09 2.49
C LYS A 31 -1.46 -2.04 1.89
N VAL A 32 -2.18 -2.43 0.83
CA VAL A 32 -3.22 -1.60 0.26
C VAL A 32 -4.56 -2.21 0.60
N ILE A 33 -5.38 -1.45 1.29
CA ILE A 33 -6.74 -1.86 1.65
C ILE A 33 -7.69 -1.16 0.70
N LEU A 34 -8.54 -1.93 0.03
CA LEU A 34 -9.58 -1.40 -0.85
C LEU A 34 -10.92 -1.52 -0.16
N PHE A 35 -11.67 -0.43 -0.15
CA PHE A 35 -12.97 -0.38 0.49
C PHE A 35 -14.09 -0.51 -0.54
N ASN A 36 -15.16 -1.18 -0.15
CA ASN A 36 -16.35 -1.32 -0.98
C ASN A 36 -17.05 0.03 -1.13
N ASP A 37 -17.67 0.23 -2.29
CA ASP A 37 -18.56 1.37 -2.47
C ASP A 37 -19.80 0.93 -3.22
N GLU A 38 -20.75 1.84 -3.36
CA GLU A 38 -22.04 1.55 -3.99
C GLU A 38 -22.11 2.10 -5.41
N VAL A 39 -21.02 2.67 -5.91
CA VAL A 39 -21.01 3.42 -7.17
C VAL A 39 -20.48 2.58 -8.32
N HIS A 40 -19.39 1.84 -8.07
CA HIS A 40 -18.70 1.11 -9.13
C HIS A 40 -19.28 -0.27 -9.33
N SER A 41 -19.35 -0.71 -10.59
CA SER A 41 -19.78 -2.07 -10.91
C SER A 41 -18.64 -3.04 -10.60
N PHE A 42 -18.97 -4.33 -10.46
CA PHE A 42 -17.98 -5.38 -10.28
C PHE A 42 -16.93 -5.34 -11.39
N ASP A 43 -17.39 -5.20 -12.62
CA ASP A 43 -16.46 -5.21 -13.77
C ASP A 43 -15.48 -4.05 -13.72
N GLU A 44 -15.95 -2.88 -13.31
CA GLU A 44 -15.06 -1.73 -13.16
C GLU A 44 -13.97 -1.98 -12.13
N VAL A 45 -14.36 -2.57 -10.99
CA VAL A 45 -13.41 -2.84 -9.91
C VAL A 45 -12.42 -3.93 -10.34
N ILE A 46 -12.91 -4.99 -10.97
CA ILE A 46 -12.06 -6.07 -11.47
C ILE A 46 -11.00 -5.51 -12.43
N ASP A 47 -11.43 -4.72 -13.40
CA ASP A 47 -10.52 -4.16 -14.40
C ASP A 47 -9.48 -3.27 -13.75
N GLN A 48 -9.89 -2.47 -12.77
CA GLN A 48 -8.96 -1.57 -12.11
C GLN A 48 -7.95 -2.31 -11.25
N ILE A 49 -8.38 -3.39 -10.59
CA ILE A 49 -7.47 -4.23 -9.82
C ILE A 49 -6.43 -4.85 -10.74
N ILE A 50 -6.87 -5.39 -11.89
CA ILE A 50 -5.93 -5.96 -12.86
C ILE A 50 -4.93 -4.92 -13.31
N LYS A 51 -5.39 -3.71 -13.57
CA LYS A 51 -4.52 -2.62 -13.99
C LYS A 51 -3.50 -2.28 -12.91
N ALA A 52 -3.93 -2.28 -11.65
CA ALA A 52 -3.09 -1.88 -10.54
C ALA A 52 -2.03 -2.93 -10.17
N ILE A 53 -2.42 -4.20 -10.08
CA ILE A 53 -1.53 -5.23 -9.56
C ILE A 53 -1.13 -6.28 -10.59
N LYS A 54 -1.61 -6.17 -11.81
CA LYS A 54 -1.24 -7.07 -12.92
C LYS A 54 -1.54 -8.54 -12.61
N CYS A 55 -2.62 -8.80 -11.92
CA CYS A 55 -3.01 -10.16 -11.56
C CYS A 55 -3.91 -10.78 -12.63
N SER A 56 -4.25 -12.05 -12.44
CA SER A 56 -5.20 -12.73 -13.30
C SER A 56 -6.61 -12.23 -13.08
N MET A 57 -7.47 -12.45 -14.06
CA MET A 57 -8.90 -12.17 -13.94
C MET A 57 -9.49 -12.89 -12.74
N LYS A 58 -9.15 -14.15 -12.56
CA LYS A 58 -9.68 -14.97 -11.48
C LYS A 58 -9.32 -14.39 -10.11
N ARG A 59 -8.08 -13.94 -9.96
CA ARG A 59 -7.67 -13.33 -8.71
C ARG A 59 -8.38 -12.00 -8.48
N ALA A 60 -8.51 -11.20 -9.53
CA ALA A 60 -9.21 -9.92 -9.41
C ALA A 60 -10.67 -10.12 -9.02
N GLU A 61 -11.32 -11.13 -9.59
CA GLU A 61 -12.69 -11.47 -9.22
C GLU A 61 -12.80 -11.84 -7.75
N LYS A 62 -11.87 -12.68 -7.29
CA LYS A 62 -11.87 -13.11 -5.90
C LYS A 62 -11.70 -11.92 -4.96
N LEU A 63 -10.76 -11.04 -5.28
CA LEU A 63 -10.54 -9.84 -4.47
C LEU A 63 -11.76 -8.93 -4.46
N THR A 64 -12.39 -8.77 -5.61
CA THR A 64 -13.58 -7.94 -5.72
C THR A 64 -14.73 -8.49 -4.87
N TRP A 65 -14.92 -9.82 -4.90
CA TRP A 65 -15.92 -10.46 -4.05
C TRP A 65 -15.61 -10.25 -2.57
N GLU A 66 -14.35 -10.35 -2.21
CA GLU A 66 -13.93 -10.16 -0.83
C GLU A 66 -14.22 -8.74 -0.36
N VAL A 67 -13.89 -7.76 -1.18
CA VAL A 67 -14.19 -6.36 -0.88
C VAL A 67 -15.70 -6.16 -0.71
N HIS A 68 -16.47 -6.71 -1.64
CA HIS A 68 -17.91 -6.55 -1.62
C HIS A 68 -18.54 -7.22 -0.38
N SER A 69 -18.13 -8.44 -0.09
CA SER A 69 -18.79 -9.21 0.99
C SER A 69 -18.34 -8.78 2.38
N ARG A 70 -17.10 -8.29 2.50
CA ARG A 70 -16.56 -7.90 3.82
C ARG A 70 -16.53 -6.40 4.06
N GLY A 71 -16.78 -5.62 3.03
CA GLY A 71 -16.72 -4.18 3.11
C GLY A 71 -15.34 -3.61 2.81
N LYS A 72 -14.31 -4.43 2.93
CA LYS A 72 -12.92 -4.06 2.57
C LYS A 72 -12.08 -5.32 2.48
N ALA A 73 -10.96 -5.22 1.81
CA ALA A 73 -9.99 -6.31 1.75
C ALA A 73 -8.61 -5.77 1.42
N CYS A 74 -7.58 -6.52 1.83
CA CYS A 74 -6.22 -6.24 1.42
C CYS A 74 -6.04 -6.77 0.01
N VAL A 75 -5.79 -5.89 -0.96
CA VAL A 75 -5.65 -6.29 -2.36
C VAL A 75 -4.20 -6.42 -2.78
N TYR A 76 -3.28 -5.86 -2.02
CA TYR A 76 -1.86 -5.93 -2.35
C TYR A 76 -1.04 -5.72 -1.09
N ASP A 77 0.09 -6.43 -0.97
CA ASP A 77 1.08 -6.11 0.05
C ASP A 77 2.46 -6.16 -0.58
N GLY A 78 3.36 -5.36 -0.05
CA GLY A 78 4.70 -5.24 -0.59
C GLY A 78 5.38 -4.02 0.00
N ASP A 79 6.37 -3.50 -0.72
CA ASP A 79 7.03 -2.31 -0.21
C ASP A 79 6.17 -1.06 -0.39
N LEU A 80 6.48 -0.05 0.39
CA LEU A 80 5.67 1.16 0.43
C LEU A 80 5.55 1.85 -0.93
N PRO A 81 6.63 2.04 -1.70
CA PRO A 81 6.49 2.70 -3.00
C PRO A 81 5.53 1.98 -3.93
N GLU A 82 5.56 0.64 -3.96
CA GLU A 82 4.65 -0.14 -4.79
C GLU A 82 3.21 -0.02 -4.29
N CYS A 83 3.02 -0.02 -2.97
CA CYS A 83 1.69 0.15 -2.40
C CYS A 83 1.11 1.52 -2.76
N LEU A 84 1.94 2.56 -2.73
CA LEU A 84 1.50 3.89 -3.13
C LEU A 84 1.10 3.93 -4.61
N ARG A 85 1.86 3.24 -5.46
CA ARG A 85 1.53 3.15 -6.89
C ARG A 85 0.19 2.44 -7.08
N VAL A 86 0.01 1.30 -6.42
CA VAL A 86 -1.23 0.53 -6.52
C VAL A 86 -2.42 1.36 -6.05
N SER A 87 -2.26 2.02 -4.91
CA SER A 87 -3.30 2.89 -4.37
C SER A 87 -3.67 3.98 -5.37
N SER A 88 -2.66 4.62 -5.98
CA SER A 88 -2.90 5.68 -6.96
C SER A 88 -3.68 5.17 -8.16
N VAL A 89 -3.36 3.97 -8.65
CA VAL A 89 -4.06 3.40 -9.80
C VAL A 89 -5.52 3.11 -9.44
N LEU A 90 -5.76 2.56 -8.26
CA LEU A 90 -7.13 2.29 -7.83
C LEU A 90 -7.93 3.58 -7.69
N GLU A 91 -7.28 4.63 -7.25
CA GLU A 91 -7.94 5.93 -7.07
C GLU A 91 -8.21 6.66 -8.38
N GLU A 92 -7.65 6.20 -9.49
CA GLU A 92 -7.91 6.81 -10.79
C GLU A 92 -9.38 6.83 -11.14
N ILE A 93 -10.14 5.85 -10.66
CA ILE A 93 -11.59 5.81 -10.87
C ILE A 93 -12.34 6.12 -9.59
N ALA A 94 -11.68 6.78 -8.65
CA ALA A 94 -12.28 7.22 -7.38
C ALA A 94 -12.65 6.07 -6.45
N LEU A 95 -11.93 4.95 -6.53
CA LEU A 95 -12.06 3.91 -5.51
C LEU A 95 -11.37 4.42 -4.24
N HIS A 96 -11.91 4.02 -3.10
CA HIS A 96 -11.35 4.43 -1.80
C HIS A 96 -10.35 3.40 -1.32
N THR A 97 -9.13 3.84 -1.05
CA THR A 97 -8.06 2.97 -0.57
C THR A 97 -7.40 3.56 0.66
N GLN A 98 -6.70 2.70 1.38
CA GLN A 98 -5.88 3.10 2.50
C GLN A 98 -4.58 2.28 2.44
N VAL A 99 -3.45 2.96 2.58
CA VAL A 99 -2.16 2.27 2.66
C VAL A 99 -1.79 2.16 4.13
N GLU A 100 -1.54 0.93 4.59
CA GLU A 100 -1.18 0.66 5.98
C GLU A 100 0.26 0.17 6.06
N TYR A 101 1.00 0.63 7.07
CA TYR A 101 2.39 0.21 7.30
C TYR A 101 2.80 0.32 8.76
#